data_361dbc6afc06f6dc5111ed2d8e7cb13e
#
_entry.id   361dbc6afc06f6dc5111ed2d8e7cb13e
#
_cell.length_a   1.000
_cell.length_b   1.000
_cell.length_c   1.000
_cell.angle_alpha   90.00
_cell.angle_beta   90.00
_cell.angle_gamma   90.00
#
_symmetry.space_group_name_H-M   'P 1'
#
loop_
_entity.id
_entity.type
_entity.pdbx_description
1 polymer ?
#
loop_
_entity_poly.entity_id
_entity_poly.type
_entity_poly.pdbx_seq_one_letter_code
_entity_poly.pdbx_strand_id
1 'polypeptide(L)'
;MINVGLIGFGFGGRVFHAPIISAVEGMRLAAVLQRSASDAAELYPEARVVRSVEEMLSIPEIELIVVTTPNQTHFPIAKQCLERGRNVVIDKPFTVTWREARDLAQLAKAQGKVLSVYQNRRWDGDFQTVQKLIREGTLGRIVLFESHYERFRPQLRPGAWRERDEPGAGILFDLGPHLLDQALVLFGTPEAVFADVRTERDGSLVDDAFDVTFFYPRMRAMLRSSMLVSAPGARLVLQGDRGSFVKHGMDPQEEALKQGEKPHGEAWGRENEEDAGTLVLADGGSRRVPSFAGDYRGYYENVRDAILGKARLAVTPEQGIDVIIALELARESSRTGKRIPWPAK
;
A
#
# COMPACT_ATOMS: atom_id res chain seq x y z
N MET A 1 -23.19 11.03 5.42
CA MET A 1 -21.85 11.17 6.04
C MET A 1 -21.51 9.82 6.61
N ILE A 2 -20.33 9.24 6.30
CA ILE A 2 -19.87 7.95 6.82
C ILE A 2 -19.10 8.19 8.12
N ASN A 3 -19.56 7.60 9.22
CA ASN A 3 -18.86 7.65 10.49
C ASN A 3 -17.79 6.53 10.56
N VAL A 4 -16.53 6.92 10.77
CA VAL A 4 -15.38 6.04 10.74
C VAL A 4 -14.86 5.79 12.16
N GLY A 5 -14.66 4.52 12.49
CA GLY A 5 -13.92 4.06 13.67
C GLY A 5 -12.52 3.60 13.27
N LEU A 6 -11.48 4.21 13.84
CA LEU A 6 -10.09 3.85 13.59
C LEU A 6 -9.55 2.97 14.71
N ILE A 7 -9.20 1.73 14.40
CA ILE A 7 -8.60 0.77 15.33
C ILE A 7 -7.09 0.76 15.17
N GLY A 8 -6.38 1.35 16.14
CA GLY A 8 -4.94 1.56 16.13
C GLY A 8 -4.57 3.00 15.80
N PHE A 9 -3.95 3.69 16.77
CA PHE A 9 -3.50 5.07 16.62
C PHE A 9 -1.98 5.16 16.78
N GLY A 10 -1.28 4.15 16.23
CA GLY A 10 0.16 4.16 16.05
C GLY A 10 0.58 5.02 14.87
N PHE A 11 1.81 4.84 14.38
CA PHE A 11 2.35 5.63 13.28
C PHE A 11 1.43 5.61 12.03
N GLY A 12 0.99 4.42 11.58
CA GLY A 12 0.10 4.30 10.41
C GLY A 12 -1.22 5.04 10.60
N GLY A 13 -1.93 4.74 11.68
CA GLY A 13 -3.23 5.35 11.98
C GLY A 13 -3.17 6.87 12.12
N ARG A 14 -2.14 7.37 12.83
CA ARG A 14 -1.97 8.80 13.09
C ARG A 14 -1.51 9.59 11.87
N VAL A 15 -0.59 9.04 11.08
CA VAL A 15 0.04 9.77 9.96
C VAL A 15 -0.70 9.55 8.64
N PHE A 16 -1.14 8.33 8.34
CA PHE A 16 -1.65 7.99 7.01
C PHE A 16 -3.16 7.78 6.93
N HIS A 17 -3.86 7.53 8.04
CA HIS A 17 -5.29 7.28 7.99
C HIS A 17 -6.12 8.44 8.54
N ALA A 18 -5.89 8.84 9.79
CA ALA A 18 -6.69 9.87 10.44
C ALA A 18 -6.71 11.22 9.69
N PRO A 19 -5.57 11.78 9.20
CA PRO A 19 -5.56 13.03 8.46
C PRO A 19 -6.31 12.93 7.12
N ILE A 20 -6.13 11.81 6.41
CA ILE A 20 -6.79 11.59 5.11
C ILE A 20 -8.30 11.45 5.29
N ILE A 21 -8.75 10.59 6.24
CA ILE A 21 -10.18 10.41 6.54
C ILE A 21 -10.84 11.74 6.89
N SER A 22 -10.17 12.55 7.73
CA SER A 22 -10.69 13.86 8.17
C SER A 22 -10.73 14.91 7.06
N ALA A 23 -9.99 14.71 5.97
CA ALA A 23 -9.95 15.61 4.81
C ALA A 23 -10.92 15.20 3.68
N VAL A 24 -11.57 14.03 3.79
CA VAL A 24 -12.53 13.55 2.79
C VAL A 24 -13.94 14.04 3.13
N GLU A 25 -14.52 14.82 2.21
CA GLU A 25 -15.90 15.26 2.33
C GLU A 25 -16.87 14.07 2.44
N GLY A 26 -17.83 14.16 3.35
CA GLY A 26 -18.80 13.08 3.57
C GLY A 26 -18.29 11.94 4.43
N MET A 27 -17.08 12.04 5.01
CA MET A 27 -16.55 11.15 6.03
C MET A 27 -16.26 11.91 7.34
N ARG A 28 -16.33 11.22 8.47
CA ARG A 28 -16.00 11.77 9.79
C ARG A 28 -15.27 10.72 10.63
N LEU A 29 -14.10 11.06 11.16
CA LEU A 29 -13.43 10.26 12.18
C LEU A 29 -14.23 10.40 13.48
N ALA A 30 -15.12 9.43 13.76
CA ALA A 30 -16.06 9.49 14.87
C ALA A 30 -15.53 8.81 16.13
N ALA A 31 -14.67 7.81 16.01
CA ALA A 31 -14.05 7.15 17.15
C ALA A 31 -12.64 6.65 16.80
N VAL A 32 -11.77 6.63 17.82
CA VAL A 32 -10.39 6.12 17.71
C VAL A 32 -10.13 5.15 18.87
N LEU A 33 -9.66 3.96 18.54
CA LEU A 33 -9.19 3.00 19.53
C LEU A 33 -7.72 3.25 19.84
N GLN A 34 -7.44 3.66 21.07
CA GLN A 34 -6.09 3.87 21.60
C GLN A 34 -6.02 3.31 23.02
N ARG A 35 -5.25 2.23 23.24
CA ARG A 35 -5.29 1.45 24.49
C ARG A 35 -4.82 2.19 25.74
N SER A 36 -3.70 2.87 25.67
CA SER A 36 -3.03 3.47 26.85
C SER A 36 -2.69 4.94 26.71
N ALA A 37 -2.57 5.49 25.52
CA ALA A 37 -2.29 6.91 25.28
C ALA A 37 -3.59 7.70 25.04
N SER A 38 -3.50 9.02 24.94
CA SER A 38 -4.64 9.93 24.78
C SER A 38 -4.42 11.03 23.72
N ASP A 39 -3.30 11.01 23.02
CA ASP A 39 -2.99 11.98 21.96
C ASP A 39 -4.04 12.02 20.83
N ALA A 40 -4.82 10.95 20.66
CA ALA A 40 -5.96 10.98 19.73
C ALA A 40 -7.03 12.02 20.14
N ALA A 41 -7.28 12.18 21.44
CA ALA A 41 -8.25 13.17 21.94
C ALA A 41 -7.77 14.62 21.73
N GLU A 42 -6.47 14.85 21.79
CA GLU A 42 -5.87 16.18 21.54
C GLU A 42 -5.89 16.55 20.06
N LEU A 43 -5.54 15.59 19.19
CA LEU A 43 -5.45 15.80 17.73
C LEU A 43 -6.82 15.80 17.04
N TYR A 44 -7.77 15.04 17.58
CA TYR A 44 -9.13 14.85 17.02
C TYR A 44 -10.17 14.94 18.14
N PRO A 45 -10.42 16.15 18.72
CA PRO A 45 -11.30 16.34 19.87
C PRO A 45 -12.75 15.94 19.61
N GLU A 46 -13.17 15.92 18.35
CA GLU A 46 -14.51 15.46 17.93
C GLU A 46 -14.65 13.92 17.93
N ALA A 47 -13.54 13.18 17.98
CA ALA A 47 -13.55 11.72 17.95
C ALA A 47 -13.59 11.13 19.37
N ARG A 48 -14.50 10.20 19.58
CA ARG A 48 -14.55 9.44 20.84
C ARG A 48 -13.34 8.51 20.96
N VAL A 49 -12.56 8.61 22.02
CA VAL A 49 -11.49 7.64 22.32
C VAL A 49 -12.07 6.45 23.07
N VAL A 50 -11.85 5.26 22.51
CA VAL A 50 -12.25 3.97 23.09
C VAL A 50 -11.03 3.11 23.40
N ARG A 51 -11.17 2.12 24.28
CA ARG A 51 -10.06 1.33 24.80
C ARG A 51 -10.05 -0.13 24.33
N SER A 52 -11.16 -0.61 23.76
CA SER A 52 -11.25 -1.97 23.23
C SER A 52 -12.01 -2.03 21.89
N VAL A 53 -11.84 -3.14 21.17
CA VAL A 53 -12.60 -3.41 19.94
C VAL A 53 -14.09 -3.54 20.24
N GLU A 54 -14.43 -4.13 21.38
CA GLU A 54 -15.82 -4.29 21.85
C GLU A 54 -16.48 -2.93 22.07
N GLU A 55 -15.78 -1.99 22.72
CA GLU A 55 -16.27 -0.62 22.87
C GLU A 55 -16.48 0.06 21.51
N MET A 56 -15.52 -0.08 20.58
CA MET A 56 -15.64 0.47 19.22
C MET A 56 -16.88 -0.07 18.52
N LEU A 57 -17.09 -1.38 18.58
CA LEU A 57 -18.21 -2.07 17.92
C LEU A 57 -19.55 -1.84 18.59
N SER A 58 -19.58 -1.40 19.86
CA SER A 58 -20.79 -1.01 20.57
C SER A 58 -21.35 0.35 20.16
N ILE A 59 -20.59 1.15 19.39
CA ILE A 59 -21.05 2.45 18.90
C ILE A 59 -21.89 2.22 17.63
N PRO A 60 -23.21 2.41 17.66
CA PRO A 60 -24.09 2.01 16.57
C PRO A 60 -23.88 2.86 15.30
N GLU A 61 -23.44 4.11 15.46
CA GLU A 61 -23.26 5.08 14.37
C GLU A 61 -22.05 4.80 13.49
N ILE A 62 -21.09 3.96 13.93
CA ILE A 62 -19.91 3.62 13.14
C ILE A 62 -20.32 2.72 11.98
N GLU A 63 -20.06 3.16 10.76
CA GLU A 63 -20.41 2.42 9.54
C GLU A 63 -19.20 1.75 8.90
N LEU A 64 -18.01 2.36 9.08
CA LEU A 64 -16.73 1.89 8.55
C LEU A 64 -15.72 1.74 9.69
N ILE A 65 -15.07 0.59 9.77
CA ILE A 65 -13.91 0.38 10.63
C ILE A 65 -12.64 0.36 9.80
N VAL A 66 -11.62 1.10 10.25
CA VAL A 66 -10.28 1.09 9.67
C VAL A 66 -9.33 0.42 10.64
N VAL A 67 -8.66 -0.65 10.22
CA VAL A 67 -7.75 -1.46 11.05
C VAL A 67 -6.31 -1.12 10.67
N THR A 68 -5.54 -0.57 11.61
CA THR A 68 -4.14 -0.12 11.42
C THR A 68 -3.21 -0.64 12.52
N THR A 69 -3.51 -1.81 13.01
CA THR A 69 -2.78 -2.51 14.07
C THR A 69 -1.62 -3.33 13.49
N PRO A 70 -0.77 -4.01 14.28
CA PRO A 70 0.24 -4.92 13.74
C PRO A 70 -0.36 -6.03 12.86
N ASN A 71 0.35 -6.40 11.81
CA ASN A 71 -0.12 -7.27 10.71
C ASN A 71 -0.82 -8.55 11.17
N GLN A 72 -0.29 -9.22 12.18
CA GLN A 72 -0.86 -10.46 12.76
C GLN A 72 -2.25 -10.27 13.39
N THR A 73 -2.65 -9.05 13.70
CA THR A 73 -3.95 -8.73 14.30
C THR A 73 -5.00 -8.29 13.27
N HIS A 74 -4.61 -8.08 12.02
CA HIS A 74 -5.52 -7.65 10.96
C HIS A 74 -6.68 -8.62 10.76
N PHE A 75 -6.38 -9.92 10.60
CA PHE A 75 -7.38 -10.94 10.38
C PHE A 75 -8.40 -11.05 11.54
N PRO A 76 -8.00 -11.29 12.81
CA PRO A 76 -8.98 -11.47 13.88
C PRO A 76 -9.83 -10.22 14.14
N ILE A 77 -9.25 -9.02 14.04
CA ILE A 77 -10.00 -7.77 14.24
C ILE A 77 -10.98 -7.54 13.10
N ALA A 78 -10.52 -7.64 11.85
CA ALA A 78 -11.38 -7.44 10.68
C ALA A 78 -12.52 -8.46 10.61
N LYS A 79 -12.26 -9.73 10.97
CA LYS A 79 -13.27 -10.76 11.08
C LYS A 79 -14.36 -10.37 12.06
N GLN A 80 -13.99 -9.97 13.28
CA GLN A 80 -14.94 -9.51 14.32
C GLN A 80 -15.77 -8.31 13.83
N CYS A 81 -15.15 -7.36 13.12
CA CYS A 81 -15.85 -6.20 12.57
C CYS A 81 -16.88 -6.59 11.50
N LEU A 82 -16.50 -7.47 10.57
CA LEU A 82 -17.39 -7.97 9.53
C LEU A 82 -18.56 -8.79 10.09
N GLU A 83 -18.31 -9.65 11.08
CA GLU A 83 -19.34 -10.42 11.80
C GLU A 83 -20.36 -9.52 12.52
N ARG A 84 -19.95 -8.31 12.92
CA ARG A 84 -20.82 -7.26 13.48
C ARG A 84 -21.45 -6.36 12.41
N GLY A 85 -21.36 -6.74 11.13
CA GLY A 85 -21.98 -6.03 10.02
C GLY A 85 -21.36 -4.68 9.69
N ARG A 86 -20.08 -4.47 10.01
CA ARG A 86 -19.36 -3.23 9.66
C ARG A 86 -18.65 -3.36 8.32
N ASN A 87 -18.56 -2.25 7.56
CA ASN A 87 -17.63 -2.15 6.45
C ASN A 87 -16.20 -2.04 7.01
N VAL A 88 -15.20 -2.57 6.29
CA VAL A 88 -13.84 -2.64 6.82
C VAL A 88 -12.82 -2.20 5.78
N VAL A 89 -11.89 -1.34 6.20
CA VAL A 89 -10.62 -1.06 5.52
C VAL A 89 -9.52 -1.63 6.41
N ILE A 90 -8.57 -2.36 5.81
CA ILE A 90 -7.40 -2.89 6.50
C ILE A 90 -6.16 -2.20 5.93
N ASP A 91 -5.26 -1.74 6.81
CA ASP A 91 -3.93 -1.27 6.36
C ASP A 91 -3.17 -2.42 5.68
N LYS A 92 -2.25 -2.10 4.80
CA LYS A 92 -1.38 -3.09 4.16
C LYS A 92 -0.32 -3.64 5.16
N PRO A 93 0.10 -4.88 5.01
CA PRO A 93 -0.46 -5.92 4.15
C PRO A 93 -1.84 -6.36 4.60
N PHE A 94 -2.66 -6.87 3.69
CA PHE A 94 -4.04 -7.28 3.98
C PHE A 94 -4.13 -8.20 5.20
N THR A 95 -3.37 -9.28 5.16
CA THR A 95 -3.25 -10.30 6.21
C THR A 95 -1.84 -10.90 6.16
N VAL A 96 -1.52 -11.83 7.05
CA VAL A 96 -0.25 -12.55 7.03
C VAL A 96 -0.26 -13.69 6.01
N THR A 97 -1.42 -14.33 5.79
CA THR A 97 -1.59 -15.44 4.84
C THR A 97 -2.71 -15.18 3.84
N TRP A 98 -2.57 -15.73 2.62
CA TRP A 98 -3.62 -15.60 1.59
C TRP A 98 -4.93 -16.30 1.99
N ARG A 99 -4.86 -17.35 2.83
CA ARG A 99 -6.04 -18.05 3.35
C ARG A 99 -6.88 -17.14 4.24
N GLU A 100 -6.25 -16.43 5.16
CA GLU A 100 -6.91 -15.40 5.99
C GLU A 100 -7.56 -14.32 5.11
N ALA A 101 -6.84 -13.82 4.11
CA ALA A 101 -7.35 -12.82 3.16
C ALA A 101 -8.59 -13.31 2.43
N ARG A 102 -8.57 -14.56 1.94
CA ARG A 102 -9.70 -15.20 1.27
C ARG A 102 -10.90 -15.37 2.21
N ASP A 103 -10.66 -15.81 3.43
CA ASP A 103 -11.73 -16.02 4.42
C ASP A 103 -12.42 -14.68 4.77
N LEU A 104 -11.66 -13.57 4.90
CA LEU A 104 -12.24 -12.23 5.07
C LEU A 104 -13.04 -11.77 3.85
N ALA A 105 -12.53 -12.01 2.65
CA ALA A 105 -13.24 -11.66 1.41
C ALA A 105 -14.57 -12.40 1.28
N GLN A 106 -14.57 -13.70 1.60
CA GLN A 106 -15.80 -14.52 1.61
C GLN A 106 -16.78 -14.03 2.67
N LEU A 107 -16.30 -13.72 3.88
CA LEU A 107 -17.14 -13.20 4.96
C LEU A 107 -17.75 -11.84 4.58
N ALA A 108 -16.97 -10.90 4.06
CA ALA A 108 -17.45 -9.60 3.62
C ALA A 108 -18.55 -9.74 2.56
N LYS A 109 -18.35 -10.62 1.57
CA LYS A 109 -19.34 -10.94 0.54
C LYS A 109 -20.61 -11.51 1.15
N ALA A 110 -20.50 -12.48 2.08
CA ALA A 110 -21.66 -13.10 2.74
C ALA A 110 -22.46 -12.10 3.58
N GLN A 111 -21.78 -11.11 4.20
CA GLN A 111 -22.38 -10.03 4.98
C GLN A 111 -22.86 -8.85 4.13
N GLY A 112 -22.60 -8.84 2.83
CA GLY A 112 -22.91 -7.69 1.94
C GLY A 112 -22.18 -6.42 2.34
N LYS A 113 -20.94 -6.52 2.85
CA LYS A 113 -20.14 -5.40 3.34
C LYS A 113 -18.96 -5.10 2.43
N VAL A 114 -18.58 -3.82 2.38
CA VAL A 114 -17.37 -3.37 1.72
C VAL A 114 -16.16 -3.80 2.56
N LEU A 115 -15.19 -4.44 1.90
CA LEU A 115 -13.88 -4.77 2.44
C LEU A 115 -12.83 -4.28 1.46
N SER A 116 -11.85 -3.51 1.93
CA SER A 116 -10.78 -2.97 1.10
C SER A 116 -9.45 -2.97 1.83
N VAL A 117 -8.36 -2.95 1.08
CA VAL A 117 -6.98 -2.85 1.59
C VAL A 117 -6.42 -1.47 1.25
N TYR A 118 -5.72 -0.85 2.19
CA TYR A 118 -5.20 0.50 2.00
C TYR A 118 -3.96 0.52 1.10
N GLN A 119 -4.15 0.23 -0.19
CA GLN A 119 -3.12 0.36 -1.21
C GLN A 119 -3.06 1.80 -1.73
N ASN A 120 -2.78 2.73 -0.83
CA ASN A 120 -2.78 4.18 -1.07
C ASN A 120 -1.83 4.62 -2.19
N ARG A 121 -0.73 3.89 -2.42
CA ARG A 121 0.25 4.24 -3.45
C ARG A 121 -0.24 4.06 -4.88
N ARG A 122 -1.46 3.56 -5.09
CA ARG A 122 -2.15 3.69 -6.38
C ARG A 122 -2.51 5.15 -6.69
N TRP A 123 -2.51 6.01 -5.68
CA TRP A 123 -2.75 7.45 -5.76
C TRP A 123 -1.46 8.27 -5.62
N ASP A 124 -0.28 7.66 -5.71
CA ASP A 124 0.97 8.38 -5.93
C ASP A 124 0.95 8.99 -7.34
N GLY A 125 1.35 10.25 -7.47
CA GLY A 125 1.32 10.98 -8.74
C GLY A 125 2.26 10.38 -9.79
N ASP A 126 3.42 9.87 -9.38
CA ASP A 126 4.37 9.18 -10.25
C ASP A 126 3.75 7.87 -10.80
N PHE A 127 3.05 7.10 -9.98
CA PHE A 127 2.38 5.89 -10.41
C PHE A 127 1.22 6.16 -11.37
N GLN A 128 0.41 7.18 -11.10
CA GLN A 128 -0.67 7.60 -12.01
C GLN A 128 -0.10 8.06 -13.37
N THR A 129 1.05 8.71 -13.36
CA THR A 129 1.75 9.12 -14.59
C THR A 129 2.23 7.91 -15.39
N VAL A 130 2.79 6.90 -14.72
CA VAL A 130 3.14 5.61 -15.34
C VAL A 130 1.92 4.93 -15.95
N GLN A 131 0.80 4.86 -15.23
CA GLN A 131 -0.45 4.30 -15.75
C GLN A 131 -0.91 5.03 -17.03
N LYS A 132 -0.81 6.36 -17.06
CA LYS A 132 -1.15 7.15 -18.25
C LYS A 132 -0.24 6.81 -19.44
N LEU A 133 1.08 6.79 -19.23
CA LEU A 133 2.05 6.49 -20.31
C LEU A 133 1.83 5.10 -20.91
N ILE A 134 1.51 4.10 -20.07
CA ILE A 134 1.19 2.74 -20.52
C ILE A 134 -0.13 2.73 -21.31
N ARG A 135 -1.19 3.34 -20.77
CA ARG A 135 -2.52 3.38 -21.41
C ARG A 135 -2.50 4.10 -22.76
N GLU A 136 -1.73 5.16 -22.89
CA GLU A 136 -1.57 5.91 -24.13
C GLU A 136 -0.64 5.19 -25.15
N GLY A 137 0.01 4.12 -24.72
CA GLY A 137 0.94 3.37 -25.57
C GLY A 137 2.18 4.17 -25.98
N THR A 138 2.54 5.21 -25.24
CA THR A 138 3.66 6.11 -25.54
C THR A 138 4.98 5.36 -25.70
N LEU A 139 5.20 4.35 -24.85
CA LEU A 139 6.41 3.53 -24.83
C LEU A 139 6.33 2.29 -25.73
N GLY A 140 5.19 2.08 -26.41
CA GLY A 140 4.92 0.84 -27.15
C GLY A 140 4.66 -0.34 -26.21
N ARG A 141 5.09 -1.53 -26.62
CA ARG A 141 5.00 -2.73 -25.78
C ARG A 141 6.07 -2.66 -24.69
N ILE A 142 5.63 -2.68 -23.43
CA ILE A 142 6.55 -2.71 -22.30
C ILE A 142 7.30 -4.06 -22.28
N VAL A 143 8.60 -3.99 -22.06
CA VAL A 143 9.51 -5.15 -21.95
C VAL A 143 10.10 -5.29 -20.56
N LEU A 144 10.25 -4.17 -19.83
CA LEU A 144 10.76 -4.11 -18.48
C LEU A 144 10.02 -3.03 -17.69
N PHE A 145 9.64 -3.37 -16.48
CA PHE A 145 9.22 -2.44 -15.42
C PHE A 145 10.11 -2.65 -14.20
N GLU A 146 10.71 -1.59 -13.70
CA GLU A 146 11.40 -1.62 -12.41
C GLU A 146 10.76 -0.65 -11.44
N SER A 147 10.63 -1.07 -10.17
CA SER A 147 10.14 -0.25 -9.08
C SER A 147 10.99 -0.48 -7.85
N HIS A 148 11.62 0.59 -7.36
CA HIS A 148 12.56 0.54 -6.25
C HIS A 148 12.03 1.37 -5.09
N TYR A 149 12.14 0.82 -3.87
CA TYR A 149 11.82 1.52 -2.63
C TYR A 149 12.99 1.37 -1.66
N GLU A 150 14.03 2.14 -1.91
CA GLU A 150 15.31 2.04 -1.22
C GLU A 150 15.40 3.03 -0.06
N ARG A 151 16.09 2.64 1.00
CA ARG A 151 16.31 3.45 2.21
C ARG A 151 17.74 3.25 2.71
N PHE A 152 18.23 4.23 3.47
CA PHE A 152 19.48 4.08 4.22
C PHE A 152 19.18 4.14 5.72
N ARG A 153 19.09 2.97 6.34
CA ARG A 153 18.80 2.80 7.78
C ARG A 153 19.65 1.65 8.36
N PRO A 154 20.97 1.88 8.50
CA PRO A 154 21.88 0.83 8.96
C PRO A 154 21.64 0.40 10.42
N GLN A 155 21.09 1.29 11.27
CA GLN A 155 20.81 0.96 12.66
C GLN A 155 19.46 0.26 12.80
N LEU A 156 19.44 -0.81 13.59
CA LEU A 156 18.23 -1.46 14.03
C LEU A 156 17.45 -0.54 14.98
N ARG A 157 16.14 -0.71 15.04
CA ARG A 157 15.25 0.01 15.95
C ARG A 157 14.79 -0.94 17.07
N PRO A 158 15.48 -0.96 18.22
CA PRO A 158 15.11 -1.83 19.33
C PRO A 158 13.64 -1.63 19.73
N GLY A 159 12.91 -2.72 19.85
CA GLY A 159 11.50 -2.70 20.24
C GLY A 159 10.49 -2.47 19.12
N ALA A 160 10.91 -2.09 17.90
CA ALA A 160 10.02 -2.00 16.76
C ALA A 160 9.51 -3.39 16.37
N TRP A 161 8.19 -3.57 16.34
CA TRP A 161 7.58 -4.87 16.04
C TRP A 161 7.96 -5.41 14.63
N ARG A 162 8.22 -4.50 13.67
CA ARG A 162 8.66 -4.86 12.31
C ARG A 162 10.05 -5.47 12.25
N GLU A 163 10.86 -5.30 13.29
CA GLU A 163 12.21 -5.85 13.41
C GLU A 163 12.27 -7.05 14.37
N ARG A 164 11.10 -7.56 14.82
CA ARG A 164 10.99 -8.79 15.61
C ARG A 164 10.77 -9.97 14.69
N ASP A 165 11.23 -11.15 15.09
CA ASP A 165 10.94 -12.40 14.39
C ASP A 165 9.49 -12.83 14.65
N GLU A 166 8.57 -12.12 14.00
CA GLU A 166 7.13 -12.31 14.11
C GLU A 166 6.51 -12.46 12.71
N PRO A 167 5.43 -13.24 12.55
CA PRO A 167 4.75 -13.39 11.27
C PRO A 167 4.31 -12.03 10.67
N GLY A 168 4.69 -11.79 9.42
CA GLY A 168 4.38 -10.53 8.74
C GLY A 168 5.33 -9.36 9.06
N ALA A 169 6.43 -9.61 9.80
CA ALA A 169 7.51 -8.64 9.97
C ALA A 169 8.49 -8.69 8.78
N GLY A 170 9.48 -7.79 8.80
CA GLY A 170 10.48 -7.65 7.74
C GLY A 170 10.07 -6.69 6.62
N ILE A 171 11.04 -6.34 5.78
CA ILE A 171 10.86 -5.33 4.73
C ILE A 171 9.96 -5.85 3.59
N LEU A 172 10.00 -7.15 3.32
CA LEU A 172 9.13 -7.74 2.30
C LEU A 172 7.65 -7.51 2.63
N PHE A 173 7.24 -7.64 3.89
CA PHE A 173 5.87 -7.37 4.33
C PHE A 173 5.60 -5.87 4.59
N ASP A 174 6.64 -5.05 4.84
CA ASP A 174 6.45 -3.59 5.01
C ASP A 174 6.35 -2.86 3.67
N LEU A 175 7.28 -3.08 2.74
CA LEU A 175 7.36 -2.34 1.47
C LEU A 175 6.93 -3.17 0.26
N GLY A 176 7.10 -4.49 0.30
CA GLY A 176 6.70 -5.38 -0.78
C GLY A 176 5.25 -5.20 -1.23
N PRO A 177 4.25 -5.10 -0.32
CA PRO A 177 2.85 -4.91 -0.72
C PRO A 177 2.63 -3.75 -1.70
N HIS A 178 3.35 -2.65 -1.54
CA HIS A 178 3.23 -1.49 -2.43
C HIS A 178 3.77 -1.77 -3.84
N LEU A 179 4.99 -2.36 -3.92
CA LEU A 179 5.64 -2.63 -5.20
C LEU A 179 4.93 -3.74 -5.97
N LEU A 180 4.55 -4.80 -5.25
CA LEU A 180 3.81 -5.94 -5.81
C LEU A 180 2.43 -5.51 -6.31
N ASP A 181 1.70 -4.73 -5.53
CA ASP A 181 0.39 -4.19 -5.90
C ASP A 181 0.49 -3.34 -7.18
N GLN A 182 1.46 -2.42 -7.25
CA GLN A 182 1.66 -1.57 -8.42
C GLN A 182 1.93 -2.41 -9.68
N ALA A 183 2.78 -3.44 -9.61
CA ALA A 183 3.05 -4.33 -10.73
C ALA A 183 1.81 -5.15 -11.14
N LEU A 184 1.06 -5.67 -10.17
CA LEU A 184 -0.18 -6.41 -10.43
C LEU A 184 -1.28 -5.53 -11.04
N VAL A 185 -1.38 -4.28 -10.62
CA VAL A 185 -2.34 -3.32 -11.20
C VAL A 185 -1.98 -2.97 -12.65
N LEU A 186 -0.70 -2.81 -12.97
CA LEU A 186 -0.24 -2.44 -14.31
C LEU A 186 -0.32 -3.59 -15.31
N PHE A 187 0.02 -4.81 -14.87
CA PHE A 187 0.31 -5.92 -15.80
C PHE A 187 -0.50 -7.19 -15.50
N GLY A 188 -1.33 -7.19 -14.46
CA GLY A 188 -2.07 -8.38 -14.01
C GLY A 188 -1.18 -9.42 -13.33
N THR A 189 -1.69 -10.61 -13.14
CA THR A 189 -0.96 -11.72 -12.50
C THR A 189 0.14 -12.27 -13.43
N PRO A 190 1.37 -12.49 -12.93
CA PRO A 190 2.47 -13.04 -13.72
C PRO A 190 2.31 -14.55 -13.94
N GLU A 191 3.09 -15.12 -14.86
CA GLU A 191 3.21 -16.58 -15.01
C GLU A 191 3.94 -17.22 -13.83
N ALA A 192 4.93 -16.50 -13.27
CA ALA A 192 5.74 -16.98 -12.15
C ALA A 192 6.47 -15.85 -11.43
N VAL A 193 6.97 -16.18 -10.25
CA VAL A 193 7.76 -15.29 -9.37
C VAL A 193 9.13 -15.93 -9.11
N PHE A 194 10.18 -15.11 -9.15
CA PHE A 194 11.50 -15.42 -8.60
C PHE A 194 11.89 -14.34 -7.60
N ALA A 195 12.47 -14.72 -6.48
CA ALA A 195 12.86 -13.76 -5.46
C ALA A 195 14.13 -14.17 -4.70
N ASP A 196 14.83 -13.16 -4.24
CA ASP A 196 15.86 -13.22 -3.22
C ASP A 196 15.47 -12.29 -2.07
N VAL A 197 15.11 -12.87 -0.92
CA VAL A 197 14.72 -12.17 0.31
C VAL A 197 15.79 -12.45 1.35
N ARG A 198 16.45 -11.41 1.84
CA ARG A 198 17.67 -11.56 2.61
C ARG A 198 17.79 -10.54 3.74
N THR A 199 18.71 -10.83 4.65
CA THR A 199 19.12 -9.96 5.75
C THR A 199 20.50 -9.38 5.43
N GLU A 200 20.61 -8.07 5.33
CA GLU A 200 21.84 -7.35 5.00
C GLU A 200 22.45 -6.65 6.24
N ARG A 201 21.62 -6.24 7.21
CA ARG A 201 22.07 -5.53 8.42
C ARG A 201 22.53 -6.52 9.49
N ASP A 202 23.66 -6.24 10.11
CA ASP A 202 24.17 -7.03 11.22
C ASP A 202 23.17 -7.07 12.39
N GLY A 203 22.89 -8.29 12.87
CA GLY A 203 21.99 -8.52 14.00
C GLY A 203 20.50 -8.39 13.72
N SER A 204 20.09 -8.16 12.47
CA SER A 204 18.67 -8.19 12.11
C SER A 204 18.12 -9.62 12.22
N LEU A 205 16.91 -9.73 12.80
CA LEU A 205 16.20 -11.01 12.96
C LEU A 205 15.20 -11.26 11.82
N VAL A 206 15.02 -10.28 10.92
CA VAL A 206 14.06 -10.33 9.82
C VAL A 206 14.72 -9.85 8.53
N ASP A 207 14.06 -10.12 7.40
CA ASP A 207 14.49 -9.61 6.11
C ASP A 207 14.50 -8.07 6.09
N ASP A 208 15.55 -7.48 5.51
CA ASP A 208 15.70 -6.04 5.33
C ASP A 208 16.16 -5.66 3.92
N ALA A 209 16.19 -6.66 3.02
CA ALA A 209 16.34 -6.47 1.59
C ALA A 209 15.56 -7.55 0.81
N PHE A 210 15.07 -7.19 -0.36
CA PHE A 210 14.50 -8.13 -1.30
C PHE A 210 14.68 -7.68 -2.75
N ASP A 211 14.79 -8.65 -3.65
CA ASP A 211 14.65 -8.53 -5.09
C ASP A 211 13.58 -9.53 -5.53
N VAL A 212 12.48 -9.05 -6.12
CA VAL A 212 11.38 -9.88 -6.63
C VAL A 212 11.22 -9.62 -8.12
N THR A 213 11.23 -10.68 -8.93
CA THR A 213 10.98 -10.60 -10.37
C THR A 213 9.68 -11.33 -10.72
N PHE A 214 8.75 -10.60 -11.31
CA PHE A 214 7.56 -11.15 -11.94
C PHE A 214 7.83 -11.47 -13.40
N PHE A 215 7.48 -12.68 -13.81
CA PHE A 215 7.67 -13.18 -15.17
C PHE A 215 6.35 -13.18 -15.92
N TYR A 216 6.29 -12.41 -16.98
CA TYR A 216 5.22 -12.41 -17.98
C TYR A 216 5.77 -12.94 -19.31
N PRO A 217 4.95 -13.33 -20.30
CA PRO A 217 5.41 -13.96 -21.54
C PRO A 217 6.54 -13.20 -22.26
N ARG A 218 6.45 -11.87 -22.30
CA ARG A 218 7.40 -11.01 -23.04
C ARG A 218 7.86 -9.80 -22.25
N MET A 219 7.71 -9.81 -20.92
CA MET A 219 8.02 -8.70 -20.02
C MET A 219 8.51 -9.21 -18.67
N ARG A 220 9.32 -8.43 -17.98
CA ARG A 220 9.69 -8.63 -16.57
C ARG A 220 9.30 -7.41 -15.77
N ALA A 221 8.78 -7.63 -14.54
CA ALA A 221 8.73 -6.58 -13.52
C ALA A 221 9.73 -6.93 -12.42
N MET A 222 10.65 -6.02 -12.15
CA MET A 222 11.70 -6.15 -11.13
C MET A 222 11.40 -5.18 -10.00
N LEU A 223 11.19 -5.72 -8.81
CA LEU A 223 10.70 -5.00 -7.63
C LEU A 223 11.73 -5.16 -6.51
N ARG A 224 12.27 -4.05 -6.04
CA ARG A 224 13.42 -4.07 -5.15
C ARG A 224 13.26 -3.15 -3.95
N SER A 225 13.78 -3.58 -2.82
CA SER A 225 13.96 -2.75 -1.63
C SER A 225 15.16 -3.21 -0.82
N SER A 226 15.89 -2.27 -0.24
CA SER A 226 16.93 -2.53 0.75
C SER A 226 16.98 -1.39 1.77
N MET A 227 17.42 -1.71 2.98
CA MET A 227 17.67 -0.75 4.06
C MET A 227 19.07 -0.17 4.05
N LEU A 228 19.95 -0.62 3.15
CA LEU A 228 21.37 -0.21 3.10
C LEU A 228 21.74 0.51 1.79
N VAL A 229 20.80 1.24 1.18
CA VAL A 229 21.08 2.02 -0.03
C VAL A 229 21.17 3.50 0.32
N SER A 230 22.39 4.04 0.39
CA SER A 230 22.67 5.45 0.68
C SER A 230 22.57 6.36 -0.56
N ALA A 231 22.72 5.79 -1.76
CA ALA A 231 22.58 6.49 -3.03
C ALA A 231 21.51 5.77 -3.89
N PRO A 232 20.22 6.09 -3.67
CA PRO A 232 19.13 5.41 -4.39
C PRO A 232 19.18 5.73 -5.89
N GLY A 233 18.89 4.71 -6.70
CA GLY A 233 18.73 4.81 -8.14
C GLY A 233 17.38 5.42 -8.54
N ALA A 234 16.94 5.08 -9.75
CA ALA A 234 15.62 5.47 -10.22
C ALA A 234 14.54 4.78 -9.38
N ARG A 235 13.50 5.53 -9.03
CA ARG A 235 12.30 5.01 -8.33
C ARG A 235 11.48 4.09 -9.26
N LEU A 236 11.28 4.54 -10.51
CA LEU A 236 10.52 3.82 -11.52
C LEU A 236 11.28 3.86 -12.85
N VAL A 237 11.37 2.69 -13.50
CA VAL A 237 11.92 2.56 -14.85
C VAL A 237 10.95 1.75 -15.70
N LEU A 238 10.56 2.29 -16.84
CA LEU A 238 9.82 1.57 -17.86
C LEU A 238 10.66 1.52 -19.14
N GLN A 239 10.83 0.33 -19.69
CA GLN A 239 11.44 0.12 -21.00
C GLN A 239 10.38 -0.47 -21.93
N GLY A 240 10.20 0.18 -23.06
CA GLY A 240 9.32 -0.29 -24.11
C GLY A 240 10.03 -0.35 -25.47
N ASP A 241 9.39 -0.93 -26.46
CA ASP A 241 9.98 -1.05 -27.79
C ASP A 241 9.92 0.25 -28.62
N ARG A 242 9.33 1.32 -28.07
CA ARG A 242 9.29 2.67 -28.68
C ARG A 242 9.86 3.77 -27.79
N GLY A 243 10.31 3.45 -26.60
CA GLY A 243 10.91 4.44 -25.68
C GLY A 243 11.04 3.94 -24.27
N SER A 244 11.58 4.79 -23.43
CA SER A 244 11.83 4.53 -22.01
C SER A 244 11.35 5.70 -21.16
N PHE A 245 10.92 5.42 -19.94
CA PHE A 245 10.59 6.43 -18.94
C PHE A 245 11.36 6.12 -17.65
N VAL A 246 12.01 7.14 -17.10
CA VAL A 246 12.78 7.03 -15.85
C VAL A 246 12.33 8.13 -14.89
N LYS A 247 11.98 7.75 -13.68
CA LYS A 247 11.57 8.66 -12.61
C LYS A 247 12.46 8.45 -11.38
N HIS A 248 12.96 9.55 -10.85
CA HIS A 248 13.66 9.59 -9.56
C HIS A 248 12.78 10.24 -8.49
N GLY A 249 13.14 10.05 -7.21
CA GLY A 249 12.39 10.60 -6.10
C GLY A 249 11.07 9.86 -5.84
N MET A 250 10.43 10.22 -4.76
CA MET A 250 9.15 9.64 -4.29
C MET A 250 8.05 10.69 -4.42
N ASP A 251 6.80 10.23 -4.48
CA ASP A 251 5.64 11.11 -4.28
C ASP A 251 5.75 11.87 -2.95
N PRO A 252 5.50 13.19 -2.92
CA PRO A 252 5.77 14.03 -1.74
C PRO A 252 4.77 13.84 -0.59
N GLN A 253 3.62 13.20 -0.81
CA GLN A 253 2.54 13.13 0.17
C GLN A 253 2.98 12.44 1.48
N GLU A 254 3.77 11.34 1.38
CA GLU A 254 4.23 10.64 2.58
C GLU A 254 5.04 11.56 3.49
N GLU A 255 5.93 12.36 2.92
CA GLU A 255 6.79 13.26 3.70
C GLU A 255 5.98 14.42 4.29
N ALA A 256 5.09 15.03 3.53
CA ALA A 256 4.18 16.07 4.00
C ALA A 256 3.31 15.57 5.18
N LEU A 257 2.75 14.37 5.08
CA LEU A 257 1.97 13.75 6.17
C LEU A 257 2.82 13.46 7.42
N LYS A 258 4.09 13.05 7.27
CA LYS A 258 5.01 12.86 8.40
C LYS A 258 5.34 14.16 9.10
N GLN A 259 5.39 15.27 8.36
CA GLN A 259 5.59 16.62 8.90
C GLN A 259 4.32 17.19 9.55
N GLY A 260 3.19 16.44 9.48
CA GLY A 260 1.91 16.83 10.08
C GLY A 260 1.05 17.72 9.19
N GLU A 261 1.41 17.87 7.91
CA GLU A 261 0.58 18.57 6.94
C GLU A 261 -0.71 17.80 6.68
N LYS A 262 -1.77 18.54 6.39
CA LYS A 262 -3.08 17.95 6.07
C LYS A 262 -3.34 18.06 4.56
N PRO A 263 -3.93 17.04 3.92
CA PRO A 263 -4.20 17.08 2.49
C PRO A 263 -5.30 18.12 2.19
N HIS A 264 -4.90 19.27 1.70
CA HIS A 264 -5.80 20.34 1.30
C HIS A 264 -5.20 21.22 0.20
N GLY A 265 -6.09 21.89 -0.55
CA GLY A 265 -5.71 22.82 -1.59
C GLY A 265 -5.15 22.16 -2.86
N GLU A 266 -4.90 22.98 -3.89
CA GLU A 266 -4.45 22.54 -5.21
C GLU A 266 -2.96 22.18 -5.28
N ALA A 267 -2.16 22.65 -4.32
CA ALA A 267 -0.73 22.37 -4.26
C ALA A 267 -0.42 20.98 -3.66
N TRP A 268 -1.40 20.35 -2.99
CA TRP A 268 -1.21 19.05 -2.37
C TRP A 268 -0.75 17.99 -3.37
N GLY A 269 0.27 17.21 -2.98
CA GLY A 269 0.80 16.10 -3.77
C GLY A 269 1.54 16.50 -5.05
N ARG A 270 1.76 17.78 -5.31
CA ARG A 270 2.57 18.25 -6.44
C ARG A 270 4.05 18.08 -6.13
N GLU A 271 4.78 17.47 -7.04
CA GLU A 271 6.23 17.40 -6.99
C GLU A 271 6.88 18.71 -7.50
N ASN A 272 8.16 18.89 -7.20
CA ASN A 272 8.96 19.97 -7.80
C ASN A 272 9.23 19.67 -9.28
N GLU A 273 9.42 20.69 -10.11
CA GLU A 273 9.73 20.54 -11.54
C GLU A 273 11.02 19.74 -11.79
N GLU A 274 12.00 19.87 -10.90
CA GLU A 274 13.26 19.13 -10.96
C GLU A 274 13.11 17.61 -10.74
N ASP A 275 12.01 17.20 -10.09
CA ASP A 275 11.69 15.79 -9.84
C ASP A 275 10.94 15.13 -11.00
N ALA A 276 10.53 15.90 -12.03
CA ALA A 276 9.83 15.35 -13.19
C ALA A 276 10.58 14.17 -13.83
N GLY A 277 9.85 13.14 -14.26
CA GLY A 277 10.43 12.01 -14.95
C GLY A 277 11.01 12.37 -16.32
N THR A 278 11.87 11.53 -16.86
CA THR A 278 12.46 11.69 -18.19
C THR A 278 11.89 10.63 -19.13
N LEU A 279 11.27 11.08 -20.21
CA LEU A 279 10.82 10.24 -21.32
C LEU A 279 11.84 10.35 -22.46
N VAL A 280 12.34 9.21 -22.94
CA VAL A 280 13.22 9.11 -24.10
C VAL A 280 12.53 8.23 -25.14
N LEU A 281 12.38 8.73 -26.37
CA LEU A 281 11.75 8.01 -27.47
C LEU A 281 12.78 7.37 -28.41
N ALA A 282 12.36 6.36 -29.15
CA ALA A 282 13.23 5.61 -30.06
C ALA A 282 13.83 6.46 -31.21
N ASP A 283 13.21 7.59 -31.54
CA ASP A 283 13.73 8.57 -32.51
C ASP A 283 14.85 9.49 -31.96
N GLY A 284 15.20 9.29 -30.65
CA GLY A 284 16.19 10.11 -29.95
C GLY A 284 15.61 11.33 -29.24
N GLY A 285 14.31 11.60 -29.39
CA GLY A 285 13.63 12.67 -28.66
C GLY A 285 13.62 12.41 -27.15
N SER A 286 13.91 13.46 -26.37
CA SER A 286 13.86 13.39 -24.90
C SER A 286 13.09 14.58 -24.35
N ARG A 287 12.25 14.33 -23.33
CA ARG A 287 11.50 15.39 -22.64
C ARG A 287 11.24 15.07 -21.19
N ARG A 288 11.08 16.12 -20.40
CA ARG A 288 10.59 15.99 -19.01
C ARG A 288 9.09 15.75 -19.02
N VAL A 289 8.64 14.88 -18.12
CA VAL A 289 7.23 14.55 -17.90
C VAL A 289 6.95 14.75 -16.42
N PRO A 290 6.28 15.85 -16.03
CA PRO A 290 5.84 16.07 -14.68
C PRO A 290 4.87 14.98 -14.24
N SER A 291 4.96 14.56 -12.98
CA SER A 291 3.99 13.65 -12.39
C SER A 291 2.65 14.36 -12.17
N PHE A 292 1.58 13.61 -12.15
CA PHE A 292 0.33 14.11 -11.59
C PHE A 292 0.51 14.52 -10.14
N ALA A 293 -0.33 15.40 -9.63
CA ALA A 293 -0.44 15.59 -8.20
C ALA A 293 -1.04 14.33 -7.57
N GLY A 294 -0.31 13.72 -6.64
CA GLY A 294 -0.81 12.57 -5.90
C GLY A 294 -1.90 12.99 -4.90
N ASP A 295 -2.88 12.12 -4.64
CA ASP A 295 -3.92 12.44 -3.66
C ASP A 295 -4.51 11.19 -2.99
N TYR A 296 -4.03 10.88 -1.80
CA TYR A 296 -4.52 9.72 -1.04
C TYR A 296 -5.97 9.85 -0.59
N ARG A 297 -6.59 11.05 -0.64
CA ARG A 297 -8.03 11.21 -0.39
C ARG A 297 -8.85 10.38 -1.37
N GLY A 298 -8.40 10.26 -2.63
CA GLY A 298 -9.06 9.46 -3.66
C GLY A 298 -9.31 8.00 -3.28
N TYR A 299 -8.46 7.41 -2.40
CA TYR A 299 -8.74 6.09 -1.85
C TYR A 299 -9.99 6.09 -0.98
N TYR A 300 -10.07 6.98 0.00
CA TYR A 300 -11.23 7.02 0.91
C TYR A 300 -12.49 7.58 0.26
N GLU A 301 -12.37 8.48 -0.70
CA GLU A 301 -13.49 8.91 -1.55
C GLU A 301 -14.12 7.73 -2.28
N ASN A 302 -13.29 6.87 -2.86
CA ASN A 302 -13.76 5.64 -3.51
C ASN A 302 -14.41 4.66 -2.52
N VAL A 303 -13.81 4.45 -1.34
CA VAL A 303 -14.40 3.60 -0.28
C VAL A 303 -15.76 4.14 0.17
N ARG A 304 -15.86 5.45 0.43
CA ARG A 304 -17.13 6.13 0.75
C ARG A 304 -18.18 5.88 -0.33
N ASP A 305 -17.81 6.10 -1.58
CA ASP A 305 -18.74 5.99 -2.71
C ASP A 305 -19.14 4.52 -2.97
N ALA A 306 -18.25 3.57 -2.70
CA ALA A 306 -18.57 2.14 -2.73
C ALA A 306 -19.56 1.74 -1.63
N ILE A 307 -19.38 2.25 -0.40
CA ILE A 307 -20.33 2.02 0.72
C ILE A 307 -21.72 2.60 0.38
N LEU A 308 -21.76 3.76 -0.28
CA LEU A 308 -22.99 4.43 -0.71
C LEU A 308 -23.60 3.84 -2.00
N GLY A 309 -22.98 2.82 -2.60
CA GLY A 309 -23.43 2.21 -3.85
C GLY A 309 -23.26 3.09 -5.10
N LYS A 310 -22.43 4.13 -5.03
CA LYS A 310 -22.20 5.10 -6.11
C LYS A 310 -21.03 4.73 -7.04
N ALA A 311 -20.10 3.90 -6.57
CA ALA A 311 -18.92 3.47 -7.32
C ALA A 311 -18.58 2.01 -7.05
N ARG A 312 -17.82 1.40 -7.97
CA ARG A 312 -17.14 0.14 -7.71
C ARG A 312 -15.88 0.39 -6.88
N LEU A 313 -15.53 -0.57 -6.04
CA LEU A 313 -14.32 -0.52 -5.23
C LEU A 313 -13.07 -0.53 -6.12
N ALA A 314 -12.18 0.44 -5.94
CA ALA A 314 -10.94 0.55 -6.71
C ALA A 314 -9.86 -0.42 -6.22
N VAL A 315 -9.87 -0.76 -4.93
CA VAL A 315 -9.01 -1.77 -4.32
C VAL A 315 -9.89 -2.88 -3.77
N THR A 316 -10.05 -3.96 -4.53
CA THR A 316 -10.93 -5.07 -4.15
C THR A 316 -10.18 -6.06 -3.23
N PRO A 317 -10.92 -6.85 -2.43
CA PRO A 317 -10.30 -7.92 -1.64
C PRO A 317 -9.51 -8.92 -2.48
N GLU A 318 -9.98 -9.25 -3.69
CA GLU A 318 -9.31 -10.18 -4.61
C GLU A 318 -7.92 -9.66 -5.02
N GLN A 319 -7.80 -8.37 -5.29
CA GLN A 319 -6.50 -7.74 -5.56
C GLN A 319 -5.59 -7.78 -4.33
N GLY A 320 -6.15 -7.57 -3.13
CA GLY A 320 -5.41 -7.75 -1.88
C GLY A 320 -4.92 -9.19 -1.68
N ILE A 321 -5.73 -10.19 -2.03
CA ILE A 321 -5.35 -11.62 -2.01
C ILE A 321 -4.19 -11.87 -2.98
N ASP A 322 -4.25 -11.35 -4.21
CA ASP A 322 -3.18 -11.51 -5.19
C ASP A 322 -1.84 -10.94 -4.67
N VAL A 323 -1.85 -9.84 -3.92
CA VAL A 323 -0.64 -9.29 -3.27
C VAL A 323 -0.10 -10.23 -2.20
N ILE A 324 -0.96 -10.82 -1.35
CA ILE A 324 -0.50 -11.78 -0.33
C ILE A 324 0.05 -13.06 -0.97
N ILE A 325 -0.60 -13.56 -2.03
CA ILE A 325 -0.06 -14.68 -2.83
C ILE A 325 1.35 -14.34 -3.34
N ALA A 326 1.55 -13.15 -3.90
CA ALA A 326 2.86 -12.72 -4.39
C ALA A 326 3.93 -12.71 -3.27
N LEU A 327 3.58 -12.25 -2.07
CA LEU A 327 4.48 -12.27 -0.90
C LEU A 327 4.86 -13.70 -0.49
N GLU A 328 3.90 -14.62 -0.46
CA GLU A 328 4.16 -16.02 -0.11
C GLU A 328 5.02 -16.71 -1.18
N LEU A 329 4.72 -16.48 -2.48
CA LEU A 329 5.53 -17.01 -3.58
C LEU A 329 6.95 -16.45 -3.57
N ALA A 330 7.14 -15.17 -3.24
CA ALA A 330 8.47 -14.58 -3.09
C ALA A 330 9.27 -15.24 -1.97
N ARG A 331 8.67 -15.47 -0.80
CA ARG A 331 9.30 -16.22 0.28
C ARG A 331 9.65 -17.66 -0.11
N GLU A 332 8.73 -18.36 -0.77
CA GLU A 332 8.96 -19.73 -1.23
C GLU A 332 10.09 -19.77 -2.27
N SER A 333 10.09 -18.83 -3.22
CA SER A 333 11.14 -18.72 -4.23
C SER A 333 12.51 -18.50 -3.59
N SER A 334 12.63 -17.55 -2.68
CA SER A 334 13.87 -17.25 -1.98
C SER A 334 14.38 -18.46 -1.19
N ARG A 335 13.49 -19.15 -0.46
CA ARG A 335 13.85 -20.33 0.33
C ARG A 335 14.30 -21.51 -0.53
N THR A 336 13.75 -21.69 -1.73
CA THR A 336 14.01 -22.86 -2.60
C THR A 336 15.05 -22.57 -3.68
N GLY A 337 15.36 -21.30 -3.95
CA GLY A 337 16.21 -20.86 -5.07
C GLY A 337 15.55 -21.14 -6.43
N LYS A 338 14.22 -21.27 -6.49
CA LYS A 338 13.50 -21.65 -7.70
C LYS A 338 12.50 -20.57 -8.12
N ARG A 339 12.25 -20.50 -9.42
CA ARG A 339 11.13 -19.79 -9.98
C ARG A 339 9.84 -20.55 -9.67
N ILE A 340 8.91 -19.90 -8.95
CA ILE A 340 7.65 -20.50 -8.52
C ILE A 340 6.52 -20.05 -9.46
N PRO A 341 5.75 -20.97 -10.07
CA PRO A 341 4.62 -20.61 -10.94
C PRO A 341 3.51 -19.94 -10.12
N TRP A 342 2.83 -18.96 -10.76
CA TRP A 342 1.61 -18.39 -10.17
C TRP A 342 0.52 -19.46 -10.11
N PRO A 343 -0.22 -19.60 -9.00
CA PRO A 343 -1.26 -20.61 -8.88
C PRO A 343 -2.38 -20.38 -9.92
N ALA A 344 -2.87 -21.45 -10.51
CA ALA A 344 -4.06 -21.39 -11.36
C ALA A 344 -5.26 -20.88 -10.55
N LYS A 345 -6.04 -19.98 -11.15
CA LYS A 345 -7.27 -19.44 -10.52
C LYS A 345 -8.38 -20.47 -10.53
#